data_93d719e4ea4bedecb9ec33e9303eee54
#
_entry.id   93d719e4ea4bedecb9ec33e9303eee54
#
_cell.length_a   1.000
_cell.length_b   1.000
_cell.length_c   1.000
_cell.angle_alpha   90.00
_cell.angle_beta   90.00
_cell.angle_gamma   90.00
#
_symmetry.space_group_name_H-M   'P 1'
#
loop_
_entity.id
_entity.type
_entity.pdbx_description
1 polymer ?
#
loop_
_entity_poly.entity_id
_entity_poly.type
_entity_poly.pdbx_seq_one_letter_code
_entity_poly.pdbx_strand_id
1 'polypeptide(L)'
;ILKRESVHSSFKKKLDKDFDSRNDKYSTIATDNLVEILIDSNLNKKELHIDRLHGWHNCLFEHTQYSKLNKIDIAKFRSHSDMEVISGAIGYEKVHYKAIPVEKIDKNIENFLKYCNESFENLYIKAAIVHIWFVIIHPYDDGNGRIARAITDYVLSQNNTNTQFKLYSISTAINKDRKAYYDI
;
A
#
# COMPACT_ATOMS: atom_id res chain seq x y z
N ILE A 1 3.68 -5.71 -15.82
CA ILE A 1 3.73 -4.24 -15.95
C ILE A 1 2.54 -3.85 -16.80
N LEU A 2 1.46 -3.38 -16.18
CA LEU A 2 0.36 -2.74 -16.91
C LEU A 2 0.96 -1.52 -17.62
N LYS A 3 0.83 -1.45 -18.96
CA LYS A 3 1.28 -0.27 -19.67
C LYS A 3 0.56 0.93 -19.08
N ARG A 4 1.32 1.81 -18.46
CA ARG A 4 0.87 3.01 -17.72
C ARG A 4 -0.21 3.81 -18.45
N GLU A 5 -0.07 3.93 -19.77
CA GLU A 5 -0.98 4.67 -20.63
C GLU A 5 -2.39 4.07 -20.76
N SER A 6 -2.52 2.74 -20.77
CA SER A 6 -3.83 2.09 -20.97
C SER A 6 -4.73 2.11 -19.73
N VAL A 7 -4.13 2.02 -18.54
CA VAL A 7 -4.86 2.05 -17.26
C VAL A 7 -5.30 3.47 -16.95
N HIS A 8 -4.39 4.44 -17.12
CA HIS A 8 -4.69 5.86 -16.88
C HIS A 8 -5.79 6.39 -17.80
N SER A 9 -5.73 6.06 -19.09
CA SER A 9 -6.73 6.51 -20.06
C SER A 9 -8.12 5.88 -19.84
N SER A 10 -8.18 4.60 -19.47
CA SER A 10 -9.44 3.91 -19.20
C SER A 10 -10.12 4.38 -17.91
N PHE A 11 -9.32 4.72 -16.89
CA PHE A 11 -9.83 5.21 -15.61
C PHE A 11 -10.20 6.69 -15.66
N LYS A 12 -9.38 7.51 -16.31
CA LYS A 12 -9.72 8.91 -16.60
C LYS A 12 -11.06 8.98 -17.33
N LYS A 13 -11.28 8.14 -18.35
CA LYS A 13 -12.57 8.06 -19.07
C LYS A 13 -13.74 7.60 -18.18
N LYS A 14 -13.50 6.83 -17.14
CA LYS A 14 -14.53 6.35 -16.22
C LYS A 14 -14.83 7.37 -15.14
N LEU A 15 -13.81 8.06 -14.61
CA LEU A 15 -13.97 9.20 -13.68
C LEU A 15 -14.56 10.43 -14.36
N ASP A 16 -14.17 10.70 -15.63
CA ASP A 16 -14.73 11.83 -16.41
C ASP A 16 -16.24 11.67 -16.70
N LYS A 17 -16.80 10.47 -16.56
CA LYS A 17 -18.26 10.24 -16.62
C LYS A 17 -18.98 10.51 -15.30
N ASP A 18 -18.28 10.40 -14.17
CA ASP A 18 -18.87 10.48 -12.83
C ASP A 18 -18.42 11.72 -12.04
N PHE A 19 -17.36 12.39 -12.49
CA PHE A 19 -16.82 13.61 -11.88
C PHE A 19 -16.56 14.66 -12.93
N ASP A 20 -17.21 15.81 -12.77
CA ASP A 20 -17.03 17.00 -13.59
C ASP A 20 -15.54 17.43 -13.63
N SER A 21 -15.01 17.68 -14.82
CA SER A 21 -13.60 17.92 -15.19
C SER A 21 -12.89 19.12 -14.51
N ARG A 22 -13.43 19.64 -13.41
CA ARG A 22 -12.93 20.83 -12.69
C ARG A 22 -11.74 20.59 -11.76
N ASN A 23 -11.21 19.37 -11.65
CA ASN A 23 -10.21 18.99 -10.64
C ASN A 23 -8.78 18.70 -11.16
N ASP A 24 -8.43 19.06 -12.38
CA ASP A 24 -7.04 18.99 -12.87
C ASP A 24 -6.04 19.80 -12.02
N LYS A 25 -6.56 20.72 -11.19
CA LYS A 25 -5.76 21.62 -10.33
C LYS A 25 -5.05 20.88 -9.16
N TYR A 26 -5.44 19.67 -8.85
CA TYR A 26 -4.90 18.87 -7.71
C TYR A 26 -4.18 17.58 -8.14
N SER A 27 -4.07 17.33 -9.44
CA SER A 27 -3.31 16.19 -9.97
C SER A 27 -1.82 16.46 -9.78
N THR A 28 -1.17 15.59 -9.03
CA THR A 28 0.29 15.52 -8.91
C THR A 28 0.75 14.13 -9.29
N ILE A 29 1.99 13.96 -9.74
CA ILE A 29 2.58 12.64 -10.02
C ILE A 29 2.36 11.69 -8.84
N ALA A 30 2.51 12.18 -7.62
CA ALA A 30 2.33 11.36 -6.41
C ALA A 30 0.88 10.91 -6.18
N THR A 31 -0.10 11.77 -6.45
CA THR A 31 -1.52 11.42 -6.36
C THR A 31 -1.95 10.46 -7.47
N ASP A 32 -1.46 10.67 -8.68
CA ASP A 32 -1.76 9.81 -9.82
C ASP A 32 -1.18 8.40 -9.60
N ASN A 33 0.05 8.31 -9.11
CA ASN A 33 0.70 7.05 -8.77
C ASN A 33 -0.07 6.29 -7.66
N LEU A 34 -0.57 7.00 -6.65
CA LEU A 34 -1.39 6.38 -5.61
C LEU A 34 -2.72 5.85 -6.17
N VAL A 35 -3.34 6.58 -7.08
CA VAL A 35 -4.57 6.15 -7.76
C VAL A 35 -4.32 4.89 -8.59
N GLU A 36 -3.20 4.77 -9.30
CA GLU A 36 -2.84 3.55 -10.03
C GLU A 36 -2.77 2.32 -9.12
N ILE A 37 -2.15 2.45 -7.93
CA ILE A 37 -2.08 1.37 -6.94
C ILE A 37 -3.47 0.99 -6.44
N LEU A 38 -4.33 1.98 -6.14
CA LEU A 38 -5.71 1.73 -5.70
C LEU A 38 -6.53 1.02 -6.77
N ILE A 39 -6.34 1.36 -8.04
CA ILE A 39 -6.99 0.68 -9.16
C ILE A 39 -6.53 -0.77 -9.25
N ASP A 40 -5.21 -1.00 -9.26
CA ASP A 40 -4.67 -2.35 -9.35
C ASP A 40 -5.11 -3.21 -8.16
N SER A 41 -5.05 -2.68 -6.93
CA SER A 41 -5.46 -3.41 -5.73
C SER A 41 -6.94 -3.80 -5.73
N ASN A 42 -7.82 -2.97 -6.29
CA ASN A 42 -9.26 -3.24 -6.30
C ASN A 42 -9.74 -4.04 -7.51
N LEU A 43 -9.13 -3.88 -8.67
CA LEU A 43 -9.63 -4.48 -9.92
C LEU A 43 -8.82 -5.70 -10.38
N ASN A 44 -7.55 -5.79 -10.05
CA ASN A 44 -6.71 -6.90 -10.44
C ASN A 44 -6.83 -8.05 -9.42
N LYS A 45 -7.58 -9.09 -9.78
CA LYS A 45 -7.86 -10.26 -8.93
C LYS A 45 -6.78 -11.34 -8.97
N LYS A 46 -5.70 -11.14 -9.72
CA LYS A 46 -4.58 -12.06 -9.75
C LYS A 46 -3.93 -12.14 -8.37
N GLU A 47 -3.29 -13.27 -8.10
CA GLU A 47 -2.54 -13.49 -6.87
C GLU A 47 -1.52 -12.38 -6.59
N LEU A 48 -1.28 -12.14 -5.31
CA LEU A 48 -0.28 -11.18 -4.85
C LEU A 48 1.09 -11.84 -4.83
N HIS A 49 2.04 -11.30 -5.60
CA HIS A 49 3.43 -11.77 -5.69
C HIS A 49 4.40 -10.64 -5.34
N ILE A 50 5.65 -10.99 -5.06
CA ILE A 50 6.73 -10.02 -4.75
C ILE A 50 6.83 -8.95 -5.83
N ASP A 51 6.85 -9.33 -7.11
CA ASP A 51 6.93 -8.38 -8.22
C ASP A 51 5.80 -7.36 -8.22
N ARG A 52 4.60 -7.76 -7.79
CA ARG A 52 3.45 -6.86 -7.68
C ARG A 52 3.65 -5.86 -6.54
N LEU A 53 4.15 -6.31 -5.39
CA LEU A 53 4.51 -5.43 -4.27
C LEU A 53 5.61 -4.44 -4.67
N HIS A 54 6.65 -4.92 -5.36
CA HIS A 54 7.72 -4.08 -5.89
C HIS A 54 7.20 -3.10 -6.96
N GLY A 55 6.25 -3.53 -7.80
CA GLY A 55 5.57 -2.66 -8.75
C GLY A 55 4.81 -1.53 -8.08
N TRP A 56 4.08 -1.80 -7.00
CA TRP A 56 3.41 -0.76 -6.20
C TRP A 56 4.41 0.18 -5.53
N HIS A 57 5.51 -0.37 -4.98
CA HIS A 57 6.56 0.45 -4.39
C HIS A 57 7.25 1.34 -5.43
N ASN A 58 7.56 0.80 -6.60
CA ASN A 58 8.08 1.58 -7.72
C ASN A 58 7.12 2.72 -8.09
N CYS A 59 5.83 2.42 -8.20
CA CYS A 59 4.81 3.41 -8.52
C CYS A 59 4.76 4.55 -7.51
N LEU A 60 4.96 4.27 -6.20
CA LEU A 60 4.97 5.31 -5.16
C LEU A 60 6.12 6.31 -5.29
N PHE A 61 7.29 5.85 -5.73
CA PHE A 61 8.54 6.61 -5.60
C PHE A 61 9.21 6.95 -6.93
N GLU A 62 8.89 6.25 -8.01
CA GLU A 62 9.43 6.52 -9.33
C GLU A 62 9.13 7.96 -9.74
N HIS A 63 10.17 8.65 -10.25
CA HIS A 63 10.11 10.05 -10.69
C HIS A 63 9.80 11.08 -9.58
N THR A 64 9.81 10.69 -8.29
CA THR A 64 9.66 11.64 -7.20
C THR A 64 11.02 12.21 -6.78
N GLN A 65 11.06 13.51 -6.45
CA GLN A 65 12.26 14.10 -5.85
C GLN A 65 12.50 13.54 -4.43
N TYR A 66 11.43 13.14 -3.75
CA TYR A 66 11.48 12.61 -2.40
C TYR A 66 12.36 11.35 -2.29
N SER A 67 12.27 10.42 -3.25
CA SER A 67 13.08 9.20 -3.25
C SER A 67 14.58 9.48 -3.42
N LYS A 68 14.93 10.51 -4.20
CA LYS A 68 16.31 10.92 -4.42
C LYS A 68 16.91 11.57 -3.16
N LEU A 69 16.13 12.42 -2.49
CA LEU A 69 16.58 13.12 -1.26
C LEU A 69 16.76 12.16 -0.08
N ASN A 70 15.86 11.16 0.04
CA ASN A 70 15.86 10.21 1.16
C ASN A 70 16.57 8.90 0.85
N LYS A 71 17.20 8.76 -0.33
CA LYS A 71 17.96 7.57 -0.75
C LYS A 71 17.17 6.27 -0.58
N ILE A 72 15.89 6.28 -0.97
CA ILE A 72 15.00 5.12 -0.88
C ILE A 72 15.38 4.11 -1.96
N ASP A 73 15.61 2.86 -1.59
CA ASP A 73 15.80 1.75 -2.51
C ASP A 73 14.44 1.37 -3.13
N ILE A 74 14.21 1.81 -4.39
CA ILE A 74 12.94 1.62 -5.09
C ILE A 74 12.81 0.18 -5.55
N ALA A 75 11.63 -0.43 -5.33
CA ALA A 75 11.29 -1.79 -5.73
C ALA A 75 12.27 -2.84 -5.17
N LYS A 76 12.77 -2.62 -3.97
CA LYS A 76 13.63 -3.55 -3.23
C LYS A 76 13.24 -3.53 -1.76
N PHE A 77 13.43 -4.63 -1.08
CA PHE A 77 13.36 -4.65 0.37
C PHE A 77 14.58 -3.93 0.96
N ARG A 78 14.39 -3.31 2.11
CA ARG A 78 15.47 -2.64 2.86
C ARG A 78 16.62 -3.60 3.13
N SER A 79 17.83 -3.06 3.15
CA SER A 79 19.07 -3.82 3.40
C SER A 79 19.64 -3.61 4.81
N HIS A 80 18.97 -2.81 5.65
CA HIS A 80 19.40 -2.49 7.02
C HIS A 80 18.35 -2.94 8.03
N SER A 81 18.82 -3.29 9.24
CA SER A 81 17.97 -3.84 10.32
C SER A 81 17.48 -2.79 11.31
N ASP A 82 18.00 -1.56 11.27
CA ASP A 82 17.67 -0.48 12.23
C ASP A 82 16.42 0.30 11.82
N MET A 83 15.34 -0.46 11.49
CA MET A 83 14.08 0.13 11.09
C MET A 83 13.13 0.18 12.27
N GLU A 84 12.65 1.38 12.57
CA GLU A 84 11.68 1.63 13.62
C GLU A 84 10.42 2.30 13.05
N VAL A 85 9.26 1.86 13.52
CA VAL A 85 8.00 2.55 13.24
C VAL A 85 7.81 3.64 14.28
N ILE A 86 7.89 4.87 13.83
CA ILE A 86 7.86 6.05 14.69
C ILE A 86 6.64 6.94 14.38
N SER A 87 6.22 7.72 15.38
CA SER A 87 5.29 8.84 15.19
C SER A 87 5.75 10.03 16.02
N GLY A 88 5.29 11.22 15.65
CA GLY A 88 5.63 12.46 16.33
C GLY A 88 6.34 13.44 15.41
N ALA A 89 6.67 14.63 15.96
CA ALA A 89 7.47 15.62 15.27
C ALA A 89 8.96 15.28 15.38
N ILE A 90 9.76 15.76 14.44
CA ILE A 90 11.22 15.61 14.46
C ILE A 90 11.77 16.07 15.81
N GLY A 91 12.52 15.20 16.50
CA GLY A 91 13.07 15.45 17.83
C GLY A 91 12.14 15.09 19.01
N TYR A 92 10.90 14.64 18.72
CA TYR A 92 9.93 14.17 19.72
C TYR A 92 9.27 12.86 19.23
N GLU A 93 10.06 12.03 18.58
CA GLU A 93 9.57 10.77 18.01
C GLU A 93 9.25 9.76 19.12
N LYS A 94 8.10 9.11 19.03
CA LYS A 94 7.74 7.94 19.82
C LYS A 94 7.96 6.70 18.97
N VAL A 95 8.85 5.81 19.39
CA VAL A 95 9.02 4.49 18.79
C VAL A 95 7.87 3.61 19.23
N HIS A 96 7.09 3.09 18.28
CA HIS A 96 5.99 2.16 18.53
C HIS A 96 6.44 0.72 18.38
N TYR A 97 7.28 0.46 17.39
CA TYR A 97 7.68 -0.89 17.04
C TYR A 97 9.04 -0.89 16.36
N LYS A 98 9.86 -1.90 16.66
CA LYS A 98 11.09 -2.19 15.93
C LYS A 98 10.83 -3.30 14.91
N ALA A 99 11.06 -3.01 13.63
CA ALA A 99 10.81 -3.94 12.55
C ALA A 99 11.69 -5.20 12.66
N ILE A 100 11.25 -6.28 12.00
CA ILE A 100 12.01 -7.54 12.03
C ILE A 100 13.41 -7.35 11.42
N PRO A 101 14.41 -8.15 11.84
CA PRO A 101 15.73 -8.15 11.24
C PRO A 101 15.67 -8.41 9.72
N VAL A 102 16.59 -7.80 8.96
CA VAL A 102 16.59 -7.86 7.49
C VAL A 102 16.68 -9.29 6.96
N GLU A 103 17.45 -10.14 7.60
CA GLU A 103 17.63 -11.53 7.21
C GLU A 103 16.36 -12.39 7.35
N LYS A 104 15.35 -11.88 8.01
CA LYS A 104 14.04 -12.54 8.16
C LYS A 104 12.98 -12.03 7.18
N ILE A 105 13.26 -10.98 6.42
CA ILE A 105 12.26 -10.35 5.54
C ILE A 105 11.77 -11.33 4.49
N ASP A 106 12.66 -11.95 3.72
CA ASP A 106 12.29 -12.82 2.60
C ASP A 106 11.38 -13.96 3.05
N LYS A 107 11.76 -14.65 4.13
CA LYS A 107 10.95 -15.74 4.66
C LYS A 107 9.59 -15.30 5.21
N ASN A 108 9.54 -14.13 5.84
CA ASN A 108 8.27 -13.57 6.32
C ASN A 108 7.39 -13.12 5.18
N ILE A 109 7.93 -12.51 4.14
CA ILE A 109 7.17 -12.13 2.93
C ILE A 109 6.64 -13.35 2.20
N GLU A 110 7.44 -14.42 2.06
CA GLU A 110 6.97 -15.68 1.47
C GLU A 110 5.75 -16.23 2.22
N ASN A 111 5.84 -16.36 3.56
CA ASN A 111 4.73 -16.82 4.39
C ASN A 111 3.51 -15.89 4.33
N PHE A 112 3.75 -14.58 4.32
CA PHE A 112 2.73 -13.56 4.19
C PHE A 112 1.97 -13.67 2.86
N LEU A 113 2.67 -13.79 1.74
CA LEU A 113 2.07 -13.93 0.41
C LEU A 113 1.27 -15.23 0.29
N LYS A 114 1.79 -16.32 0.85
CA LYS A 114 1.06 -17.59 0.95
C LYS A 114 -0.25 -17.41 1.70
N TYR A 115 -0.23 -16.76 2.87
CA TYR A 115 -1.43 -16.47 3.63
C TYR A 115 -2.41 -15.57 2.85
N CYS A 116 -1.93 -14.53 2.19
CA CYS A 116 -2.75 -13.63 1.37
C CYS A 116 -3.51 -14.38 0.26
N ASN A 117 -2.85 -15.36 -0.37
CA ASN A 117 -3.42 -16.05 -1.53
C ASN A 117 -4.27 -17.28 -1.12
N GLU A 118 -3.86 -18.05 -0.11
CA GLU A 118 -4.42 -19.36 0.19
C GLU A 118 -5.36 -19.40 1.40
N SER A 119 -5.37 -18.38 2.28
CA SER A 119 -6.20 -18.39 3.49
C SER A 119 -7.70 -18.27 3.16
N PHE A 120 -8.52 -19.08 3.82
CA PHE A 120 -10.00 -19.12 3.69
C PHE A 120 -10.73 -18.43 4.82
N GLU A 121 -10.07 -17.61 5.60
CA GLU A 121 -10.65 -16.89 6.70
C GLU A 121 -11.71 -15.87 6.26
N ASN A 122 -12.51 -15.40 7.22
CA ASN A 122 -13.41 -14.27 6.98
C ASN A 122 -12.64 -13.09 6.41
N LEU A 123 -13.17 -12.51 5.34
CA LEU A 123 -12.49 -11.47 4.56
C LEU A 123 -12.05 -10.26 5.38
N TYR A 124 -12.87 -9.83 6.34
CA TYR A 124 -12.55 -8.68 7.20
C TYR A 124 -11.45 -9.02 8.20
N ILE A 125 -11.47 -10.23 8.74
CA ILE A 125 -10.42 -10.73 9.64
C ILE A 125 -9.11 -10.86 8.87
N LYS A 126 -9.15 -11.48 7.69
CA LYS A 126 -8.00 -11.59 6.79
C LYS A 126 -7.41 -10.23 6.45
N ALA A 127 -8.27 -9.25 6.08
CA ALA A 127 -7.84 -7.90 5.76
C ALA A 127 -7.14 -7.21 6.95
N ALA A 128 -7.63 -7.38 8.17
CA ALA A 128 -7.00 -6.86 9.37
C ALA A 128 -5.63 -7.53 9.64
N ILE A 129 -5.56 -8.85 9.54
CA ILE A 129 -4.32 -9.62 9.75
C ILE A 129 -3.26 -9.22 8.74
N VAL A 130 -3.58 -9.17 7.44
CA VAL A 130 -2.59 -8.82 6.40
C VAL A 130 -2.10 -7.38 6.56
N HIS A 131 -2.98 -6.46 6.99
CA HIS A 131 -2.59 -5.09 7.25
C HIS A 131 -1.52 -5.02 8.35
N ILE A 132 -1.83 -5.58 9.52
CA ILE A 132 -0.94 -5.55 10.70
C ILE A 132 0.34 -6.32 10.40
N TRP A 133 0.23 -7.51 9.82
CA TRP A 133 1.40 -8.35 9.52
C TRP A 133 2.38 -7.65 8.57
N PHE A 134 1.89 -7.02 7.50
CA PHE A 134 2.76 -6.27 6.61
C PHE A 134 3.43 -5.07 7.29
N VAL A 135 2.70 -4.35 8.14
CA VAL A 135 3.26 -3.26 8.95
C VAL A 135 4.35 -3.77 9.90
N ILE A 136 4.17 -4.96 10.49
CA ILE A 136 5.16 -5.60 11.37
C ILE A 136 6.42 -6.02 10.61
N ILE A 137 6.29 -6.64 9.43
CA ILE A 137 7.45 -7.00 8.59
C ILE A 137 8.23 -5.74 8.22
N HIS A 138 7.53 -4.68 7.83
CA HIS A 138 8.10 -3.39 7.42
C HIS A 138 9.22 -3.54 6.39
N PRO A 139 8.93 -4.17 5.22
CA PRO A 139 10.00 -4.64 4.34
C PRO A 139 10.72 -3.56 3.54
N TYR A 140 10.16 -2.35 3.41
CA TYR A 140 10.72 -1.27 2.63
C TYR A 140 11.28 -0.14 3.49
N ASP A 141 12.14 0.71 2.93
CA ASP A 141 12.68 1.91 3.60
C ASP A 141 11.60 2.94 3.91
N ASP A 142 10.60 3.08 3.01
CA ASP A 142 9.40 3.91 3.19
C ASP A 142 8.23 3.32 2.40
N GLY A 143 7.04 3.87 2.57
CA GLY A 143 5.85 3.45 1.81
C GLY A 143 5.12 2.24 2.38
N ASN A 144 5.63 1.59 3.43
CA ASN A 144 5.03 0.38 3.99
C ASN A 144 3.56 0.58 4.39
N GLY A 145 3.21 1.69 5.03
CA GLY A 145 1.83 1.99 5.40
C GLY A 145 0.90 2.19 4.19
N ARG A 146 1.40 2.76 3.09
CA ARG A 146 0.63 2.93 1.84
C ARG A 146 0.39 1.59 1.17
N ILE A 147 1.40 0.74 1.11
CA ILE A 147 1.31 -0.62 0.55
C ILE A 147 0.44 -1.50 1.45
N ALA A 148 0.56 -1.45 2.78
CA ALA A 148 -0.31 -2.19 3.69
C ALA A 148 -1.80 -1.88 3.45
N ARG A 149 -2.15 -0.61 3.25
CA ARG A 149 -3.52 -0.22 2.88
C ARG A 149 -3.94 -0.77 1.53
N ALA A 150 -3.07 -0.72 0.52
CA ALA A 150 -3.36 -1.30 -0.79
C ALA A 150 -3.58 -2.83 -0.73
N ILE A 151 -2.79 -3.54 0.09
CA ILE A 151 -2.99 -4.97 0.34
C ILE A 151 -4.34 -5.22 1.02
N THR A 152 -4.72 -4.38 1.98
CA THR A 152 -6.03 -4.47 2.64
C THR A 152 -7.16 -4.30 1.64
N ASP A 153 -7.08 -3.28 0.77
CA ASP A 153 -8.06 -3.04 -0.28
C ASP A 153 -8.10 -4.21 -1.28
N TYR A 154 -6.95 -4.77 -1.65
CA TYR A 154 -6.86 -5.98 -2.49
C TYR A 154 -7.60 -7.15 -1.85
N VAL A 155 -7.35 -7.46 -0.59
CA VAL A 155 -8.04 -8.56 0.11
C VAL A 155 -9.55 -8.31 0.18
N LEU A 156 -9.98 -7.11 0.58
CA LEU A 156 -11.40 -6.76 0.66
C LEU A 156 -12.10 -6.80 -0.70
N SER A 157 -11.36 -6.61 -1.78
CA SER A 157 -11.90 -6.63 -3.14
C SER A 157 -12.12 -8.04 -3.71
N GLN A 158 -11.50 -9.09 -3.14
CA GLN A 158 -11.50 -10.44 -3.74
C GLN A 158 -12.91 -11.03 -3.92
N ASN A 159 -13.82 -10.79 -2.99
CA ASN A 159 -15.19 -11.31 -3.05
C ASN A 159 -16.19 -10.36 -3.75
N ASN A 160 -15.75 -9.25 -4.29
CA ASN A 160 -16.63 -8.33 -5.00
C ASN A 160 -16.82 -8.77 -6.46
N THR A 161 -17.99 -9.30 -6.76
CA THR A 161 -18.47 -9.58 -8.12
C THR A 161 -18.93 -8.31 -8.85
N ASN A 162 -19.23 -7.23 -8.12
CA ASN A 162 -19.61 -5.94 -8.67
C ASN A 162 -18.40 -5.03 -8.84
N THR A 163 -18.27 -4.45 -10.03
CA THR A 163 -17.25 -3.45 -10.38
C THR A 163 -17.42 -2.09 -9.69
N GLN A 164 -18.31 -1.98 -8.73
CA GLN A 164 -18.47 -0.78 -7.92
C GLN A 164 -17.37 -0.73 -6.87
N PHE A 165 -16.58 0.35 -6.90
CA PHE A 165 -15.64 0.67 -5.84
C PHE A 165 -16.36 0.71 -4.50
N LYS A 166 -16.15 -0.26 -3.65
CA LYS A 166 -16.52 -0.12 -2.24
C LYS A 166 -15.45 0.73 -1.57
N LEU A 167 -15.78 1.96 -1.32
CA LEU A 167 -14.94 2.92 -0.60
C LEU A 167 -14.92 2.59 0.90
N TYR A 168 -14.32 1.46 1.27
CA TYR A 168 -13.85 1.30 2.64
C TYR A 168 -12.53 2.05 2.75
N SER A 169 -12.57 3.30 3.18
CA SER A 169 -11.33 4.04 3.38
C SER A 169 -10.74 3.67 4.74
N ILE A 170 -9.89 2.65 4.76
CA ILE A 170 -9.09 2.33 5.96
C ILE A 170 -8.26 3.53 6.39
N SER A 171 -7.80 4.37 5.46
CA SER A 171 -7.13 5.63 5.76
C SER A 171 -8.00 6.58 6.56
N THR A 172 -9.28 6.69 6.22
CA THR A 172 -10.24 7.50 6.99
C THR A 172 -10.48 6.93 8.38
N ALA A 173 -10.58 5.60 8.51
CA ALA A 173 -10.74 4.94 9.80
C ALA A 173 -9.53 5.18 10.71
N ILE A 174 -8.32 4.99 10.19
CA ILE A 174 -7.07 5.27 10.91
C ILE A 174 -6.99 6.75 11.32
N ASN A 175 -7.36 7.69 10.43
CA ASN A 175 -7.30 9.12 10.75
C ASN A 175 -8.30 9.53 11.84
N LYS A 176 -9.43 8.85 11.98
CA LYS A 176 -10.41 9.12 13.04
C LYS A 176 -9.88 8.76 14.42
N ASP A 177 -9.07 7.72 14.52
CA ASP A 177 -8.49 7.25 15.78
C ASP A 177 -7.03 6.84 15.60
N ARG A 178 -6.19 7.81 15.24
CA ARG A 178 -4.75 7.59 15.04
C ARG A 178 -4.07 7.10 16.30
N LYS A 179 -4.53 7.59 17.47
CA LYS A 179 -3.91 7.19 18.75
C LYS A 179 -4.11 5.70 18.99
N ALA A 180 -5.35 5.21 18.92
CA ALA A 180 -5.62 3.78 19.11
C ALA A 180 -4.88 2.91 18.06
N TYR A 181 -4.75 3.39 16.82
CA TYR A 181 -4.01 2.67 15.77
C TYR A 181 -2.52 2.46 16.10
N TYR A 182 -1.87 3.42 16.77
CA TYR A 182 -0.46 3.33 17.13
C TYR A 182 -0.20 2.82 18.54
N ASP A 183 -1.23 2.69 19.39
CA ASP A 183 -1.10 2.21 20.78
C ASP A 183 -1.40 0.69 20.91
N ILE A 184 -1.47 -0.06 19.80
CA ILE A 184 -1.70 -1.52 19.74
C ILE A 184 -0.44 -2.28 20.13
#